data_71cfdbb8227e93d16e9fa08e584010f6
#
_entry.id   71cfdbb8227e93d16e9fa08e584010f6
#
_cell.length_a   1.000
_cell.length_b   1.000
_cell.length_c   1.000
_cell.angle_alpha   90.00
_cell.angle_beta   90.00
_cell.angle_gamma   90.00
#
_symmetry.space_group_name_H-M   'P 1'
#
loop_
_entity.id
_entity.type
_entity.pdbx_description
1 polymer ?
#
loop_
_entity_poly.entity_id
_entity_poly.type
_entity_poly.pdbx_seq_one_letter_code
_entity_poly.pdbx_strand_id
1 'polypeptide(L)'
;MIYTLTFNPSLDYLIQVDDFEEGKLNRTCREKVFAGGKGINVSIMLNNLHHESVALGFIADFTGRQISSLLQQRGISCRFIEVKEGMSRINVKMRSGVETEINGIGPNITSSDVDKLFGELSKLDDGDMLVISGSVPKTLPDDMYEQIMCLVKDKNIKVVVDATQDLLVNVLHLHPFLIKPNNFELSEIFGVDITTKEDVIYYAKKLQEKGAVNVLVSMGASGAVLVDETGCVHTSPSPSGVLVNSVGAGDSMVAGFMSGYLESSGDYSHAFLKGIASGSASAFSVDFATNDQIENILHSMQE
;
A
#
# COMPACT_ATOMS: atom_id res chain seq x y z
N MET A 1 9.32 15.34 -3.02
CA MET A 1 8.10 14.81 -3.70
C MET A 1 7.85 13.37 -3.24
N ILE A 2 6.60 12.86 -3.29
CA ILE A 2 6.29 11.46 -2.98
C ILE A 2 5.95 10.74 -4.29
N TYR A 3 6.55 9.57 -4.49
CA TYR A 3 6.27 8.68 -5.62
C TYR A 3 5.71 7.37 -5.09
N THR A 4 4.68 6.84 -5.76
CA THR A 4 4.12 5.53 -5.43
C THR A 4 4.20 4.62 -6.64
N LEU A 5 4.75 3.45 -6.48
CA LEU A 5 4.90 2.47 -7.55
C LEU A 5 3.95 1.29 -7.34
N THR A 6 3.12 1.03 -8.34
CA THR A 6 2.29 -0.17 -8.45
C THR A 6 2.62 -0.87 -9.76
N PHE A 7 3.25 -2.04 -9.72
CA PHE A 7 3.62 -2.75 -10.95
C PHE A 7 2.43 -3.15 -11.80
N ASN A 8 1.31 -3.49 -11.17
CA ASN A 8 0.14 -4.03 -11.85
C ASN A 8 -1.16 -3.34 -11.37
N PRO A 9 -1.37 -2.07 -11.72
CA PRO A 9 -2.61 -1.35 -11.44
C PRO A 9 -3.84 -2.08 -11.96
N SER A 10 -5.00 -1.87 -11.33
CA SER A 10 -6.25 -2.51 -11.72
C SER A 10 -7.41 -1.53 -11.83
N LEU A 11 -8.39 -1.88 -12.63
CA LEU A 11 -9.76 -1.45 -12.42
C LEU A 11 -10.43 -2.44 -11.48
N ASP A 12 -10.81 -2.00 -10.31
CA ASP A 12 -11.54 -2.82 -9.36
C ASP A 12 -13.03 -2.62 -9.61
N TYR A 13 -13.73 -3.69 -9.98
CA TYR A 13 -15.16 -3.73 -10.22
C TYR A 13 -15.85 -4.40 -9.04
N LEU A 14 -16.38 -3.57 -8.15
CA LEU A 14 -17.19 -4.03 -7.02
C LEU A 14 -18.62 -4.26 -7.48
N ILE A 15 -19.12 -5.46 -7.28
CA ILE A 15 -20.50 -5.84 -7.56
C ILE A 15 -21.16 -6.44 -6.34
N GLN A 16 -22.43 -6.17 -6.17
CA GLN A 16 -23.29 -6.86 -5.23
C GLN A 16 -24.35 -7.64 -6.01
N VAL A 17 -24.48 -8.91 -5.66
CA VAL A 17 -25.48 -9.82 -6.26
C VAL A 17 -26.24 -10.46 -5.12
N ASP A 18 -27.54 -10.31 -5.11
CA ASP A 18 -28.39 -11.01 -4.16
C ASP A 18 -28.57 -12.46 -4.63
N ASP A 19 -28.35 -13.41 -3.72
CA ASP A 19 -28.53 -14.86 -3.98
C ASP A 19 -27.80 -15.36 -5.23
N PHE A 20 -26.46 -15.16 -5.28
CA PHE A 20 -25.65 -15.63 -6.39
C PHE A 20 -25.77 -17.16 -6.57
N GLU A 21 -26.08 -17.58 -7.78
CA GLU A 21 -26.16 -18.98 -8.15
C GLU A 21 -25.21 -19.30 -9.31
N GLU A 22 -24.31 -20.26 -9.09
CA GLU A 22 -23.40 -20.74 -10.12
C GLU A 22 -24.17 -21.38 -11.30
N GLY A 23 -23.73 -21.07 -12.54
CA GLY A 23 -24.34 -21.57 -13.75
C GLY A 23 -25.67 -20.92 -14.15
N LYS A 24 -26.12 -19.90 -13.42
CA LYS A 24 -27.36 -19.16 -13.74
C LYS A 24 -27.07 -17.73 -14.15
N LEU A 25 -28.06 -17.05 -14.71
CA LEU A 25 -28.05 -15.63 -14.98
C LEU A 25 -28.25 -14.86 -13.66
N ASN A 26 -27.20 -14.25 -13.17
CA ASN A 26 -27.24 -13.36 -12.01
C ASN A 26 -27.30 -11.90 -12.47
N ARG A 27 -27.92 -11.02 -11.68
CA ARG A 27 -27.96 -9.57 -11.92
C ARG A 27 -27.41 -8.83 -10.72
N THR A 28 -26.61 -7.78 -10.98
CA THR A 28 -26.12 -6.92 -9.93
C THR A 28 -27.26 -6.02 -9.40
N CYS A 29 -27.31 -5.83 -8.09
CA CYS A 29 -28.17 -4.83 -7.46
C CYS A 29 -27.37 -3.53 -7.13
N ARG A 30 -26.04 -3.61 -7.08
CA ARG A 30 -25.13 -2.48 -6.89
C ARG A 30 -23.81 -2.73 -7.58
N GLU A 31 -23.24 -1.68 -8.16
CA GLU A 31 -21.94 -1.75 -8.81
C GLU A 31 -21.14 -0.45 -8.68
N LYS A 32 -19.83 -0.56 -8.63
CA LYS A 32 -18.90 0.56 -8.57
C LYS A 32 -17.57 0.17 -9.22
N VAL A 33 -16.97 1.10 -9.97
CA VAL A 33 -15.63 0.94 -10.55
C VAL A 33 -14.69 1.97 -9.94
N PHE A 34 -13.48 1.56 -9.58
CA PHE A 34 -12.44 2.45 -9.07
C PHE A 34 -11.05 1.97 -9.47
N ALA A 35 -10.08 2.88 -9.42
CA ALA A 35 -8.68 2.55 -9.62
C ALA A 35 -8.16 1.80 -8.40
N GLY A 36 -7.47 0.68 -8.62
CA GLY A 36 -6.94 -0.20 -7.57
C GLY A 36 -5.46 -0.49 -7.75
N GLY A 37 -4.89 -1.01 -6.67
CA GLY A 37 -3.48 -1.34 -6.51
C GLY A 37 -2.90 -0.64 -5.28
N LYS A 38 -2.03 -1.32 -4.51
CA LYS A 38 -1.56 -0.82 -3.21
C LYS A 38 -0.95 0.59 -3.30
N GLY A 39 -0.01 0.84 -4.22
CA GLY A 39 0.58 2.18 -4.38
C GLY A 39 -0.42 3.22 -4.86
N ILE A 40 -1.41 2.84 -5.68
CA ILE A 40 -2.51 3.72 -6.05
C ILE A 40 -3.34 4.09 -4.82
N ASN A 41 -3.64 3.13 -3.96
CA ASN A 41 -4.37 3.36 -2.70
C ASN A 41 -3.60 4.33 -1.79
N VAL A 42 -2.26 4.17 -1.69
CA VAL A 42 -1.39 5.11 -0.98
C VAL A 42 -1.49 6.52 -1.59
N SER A 43 -1.43 6.67 -2.93
CA SER A 43 -1.58 7.98 -3.58
C SER A 43 -2.94 8.61 -3.33
N ILE A 44 -4.02 7.83 -3.35
CA ILE A 44 -5.37 8.32 -3.06
C ILE A 44 -5.44 8.84 -1.63
N MET A 45 -4.90 8.08 -0.67
CA MET A 45 -4.90 8.47 0.73
C MET A 45 -4.00 9.68 0.99
N LEU A 46 -2.81 9.76 0.38
CA LEU A 46 -1.94 10.94 0.46
C LEU A 46 -2.65 12.19 -0.06
N ASN A 47 -3.39 12.07 -1.18
CA ASN A 47 -4.18 13.17 -1.71
C ASN A 47 -5.31 13.60 -0.75
N ASN A 48 -5.98 12.65 -0.09
CA ASN A 48 -6.98 12.94 0.95
C ASN A 48 -6.35 13.65 2.17
N LEU A 49 -5.07 13.38 2.47
CA LEU A 49 -4.25 14.01 3.51
C LEU A 49 -3.53 15.29 3.00
N HIS A 50 -3.90 15.82 1.84
CA HIS A 50 -3.35 17.04 1.23
C HIS A 50 -1.88 16.98 0.85
N HIS A 51 -1.33 15.79 0.61
CA HIS A 51 0.01 15.60 0.07
C HIS A 51 -0.03 15.27 -1.42
N GLU A 52 0.77 15.99 -2.20
CA GLU A 52 0.96 15.68 -3.61
C GLU A 52 1.79 14.40 -3.77
N SER A 53 1.38 13.56 -4.72
CA SER A 53 2.13 12.37 -5.10
C SER A 53 2.08 12.12 -6.60
N VAL A 54 3.05 11.33 -7.09
CA VAL A 54 3.12 10.87 -8.48
C VAL A 54 2.97 9.36 -8.50
N ALA A 55 1.89 8.86 -9.12
CA ALA A 55 1.67 7.45 -9.31
C ALA A 55 2.46 6.92 -10.51
N LEU A 56 3.27 5.88 -10.29
CA LEU A 56 4.08 5.16 -11.26
C LEU A 56 3.58 3.72 -11.40
N GLY A 57 3.88 3.08 -12.53
CA GLY A 57 3.56 1.68 -12.79
C GLY A 57 3.30 1.43 -14.26
N PHE A 58 2.78 0.23 -14.57
CA PHE A 58 2.52 -0.19 -15.93
C PHE A 58 1.01 -0.23 -16.18
N ILE A 59 0.58 0.42 -17.25
CA ILE A 59 -0.82 0.40 -17.69
C ILE A 59 -0.91 -0.03 -19.15
N ALA A 60 -2.06 -0.56 -19.55
CA ALA A 60 -2.28 -0.93 -20.94
C ALA A 60 -3.75 -0.77 -21.32
N ASP A 61 -3.96 -0.43 -22.60
CA ASP A 61 -5.26 -0.35 -23.27
C ASP A 61 -6.27 0.58 -22.58
N PHE A 62 -7.58 0.38 -22.86
CA PHE A 62 -8.65 1.25 -22.37
C PHE A 62 -8.77 1.20 -20.83
N THR A 63 -8.53 0.04 -20.20
CA THR A 63 -8.55 -0.10 -18.75
C THR A 63 -7.44 0.71 -18.07
N GLY A 64 -6.24 0.74 -18.67
CA GLY A 64 -5.14 1.58 -18.19
C GLY A 64 -5.44 3.06 -18.32
N ARG A 65 -6.00 3.49 -19.45
CA ARG A 65 -6.45 4.88 -19.63
C ARG A 65 -7.53 5.28 -18.65
N GLN A 66 -8.46 4.35 -18.34
CA GLN A 66 -9.49 4.61 -17.33
C GLN A 66 -8.90 4.76 -15.93
N ILE A 67 -7.91 3.93 -15.53
CA ILE A 67 -7.20 4.08 -14.26
C ILE A 67 -6.57 5.47 -14.15
N SER A 68 -5.82 5.91 -15.18
CA SER A 68 -5.23 7.24 -15.22
C SER A 68 -6.27 8.35 -15.10
N SER A 69 -7.38 8.23 -15.84
CA SER A 69 -8.47 9.21 -15.80
C SER A 69 -9.09 9.35 -14.42
N LEU A 70 -9.34 8.22 -13.72
CA LEU A 70 -9.90 8.21 -12.37
C LEU A 70 -8.97 8.89 -11.36
N LEU A 71 -7.66 8.71 -11.48
CA LEU A 71 -6.67 9.34 -10.61
C LEU A 71 -6.54 10.84 -10.91
N GLN A 72 -6.49 11.22 -12.19
CA GLN A 72 -6.42 12.62 -12.61
C GLN A 72 -7.66 13.43 -12.17
N GLN A 73 -8.86 12.81 -12.20
CA GLN A 73 -10.09 13.43 -11.66
C GLN A 73 -10.01 13.71 -10.16
N ARG A 74 -9.16 12.99 -9.44
CA ARG A 74 -8.85 13.24 -8.01
C ARG A 74 -7.70 14.25 -7.82
N GLY A 75 -7.09 14.75 -8.89
CA GLY A 75 -5.92 15.65 -8.83
C GLY A 75 -4.58 14.93 -8.63
N ILE A 76 -4.54 13.59 -8.77
CA ILE A 76 -3.31 12.80 -8.58
C ILE A 76 -2.53 12.78 -9.91
N SER A 77 -1.26 13.16 -9.84
CA SER A 77 -0.34 13.08 -10.98
C SER A 77 0.03 11.64 -11.32
N CYS A 78 0.04 11.31 -12.61
CA CYS A 78 0.37 9.96 -13.07
C CYS A 78 1.51 10.02 -14.10
N ARG A 79 2.52 9.16 -13.93
CA ARG A 79 3.60 8.91 -14.89
C ARG A 79 3.69 7.42 -15.17
N PHE A 80 2.59 6.84 -15.64
CA PHE A 80 2.53 5.42 -15.98
C PHE A 80 3.28 5.11 -17.28
N ILE A 81 3.86 3.92 -17.34
CA ILE A 81 4.44 3.36 -18.56
C ILE A 81 3.32 2.63 -19.31
N GLU A 82 3.01 3.09 -20.52
CA GLU A 82 2.01 2.43 -21.37
C GLU A 82 2.62 1.22 -22.06
N VAL A 83 2.10 0.03 -21.73
CA VAL A 83 2.49 -1.27 -22.28
C VAL A 83 1.64 -1.55 -23.51
N LYS A 84 2.25 -2.10 -24.57
CA LYS A 84 1.57 -2.31 -25.86
C LYS A 84 0.70 -3.55 -25.90
N GLU A 85 1.08 -4.62 -25.17
CA GLU A 85 0.41 -5.91 -25.22
C GLU A 85 -0.44 -6.17 -23.98
N GLY A 86 -1.69 -6.59 -24.20
CA GLY A 86 -2.63 -6.90 -23.16
C GLY A 86 -3.42 -5.68 -22.69
N MET A 87 -3.98 -5.78 -21.51
CA MET A 87 -4.76 -4.72 -20.86
C MET A 87 -4.43 -4.65 -19.38
N SER A 88 -4.55 -3.49 -18.76
CA SER A 88 -4.54 -3.39 -17.30
C SER A 88 -5.65 -4.25 -16.74
N ARG A 89 -5.34 -4.97 -15.66
CA ARG A 89 -6.26 -5.98 -15.11
C ARG A 89 -7.55 -5.35 -14.59
N ILE A 90 -8.62 -6.13 -14.71
CA ILE A 90 -9.87 -5.88 -14.00
C ILE A 90 -9.95 -6.90 -12.87
N ASN A 91 -10.12 -6.43 -11.64
CA ASN A 91 -10.43 -7.28 -10.51
C ASN A 91 -11.93 -7.19 -10.22
N VAL A 92 -12.60 -8.32 -10.13
CA VAL A 92 -14.00 -8.37 -9.74
C VAL A 92 -14.08 -8.70 -8.26
N LYS A 93 -14.73 -7.84 -7.49
CA LYS A 93 -15.02 -8.04 -6.06
C LYS A 93 -16.52 -8.21 -5.91
N MET A 94 -16.96 -9.46 -5.78
CA MET A 94 -18.36 -9.82 -5.69
C MET A 94 -18.78 -10.01 -4.23
N ARG A 95 -19.85 -9.36 -3.83
CA ARG A 95 -20.51 -9.54 -2.52
C ARG A 95 -21.84 -10.24 -2.71
N SER A 96 -21.96 -11.46 -2.15
CA SER A 96 -23.19 -12.25 -2.13
C SER A 96 -23.17 -13.15 -0.88
N GLY A 97 -23.52 -12.58 0.28
CA GLY A 97 -23.36 -13.26 1.58
C GLY A 97 -21.88 -13.36 2.02
N VAL A 98 -21.02 -13.89 1.14
CA VAL A 98 -19.55 -13.91 1.29
C VAL A 98 -18.90 -13.06 0.21
N GLU A 99 -17.69 -12.56 0.49
CA GLU A 99 -16.90 -11.81 -0.49
C GLU A 99 -16.07 -12.78 -1.33
N THR A 100 -16.13 -12.61 -2.66
CA THR A 100 -15.36 -13.40 -3.63
C THR A 100 -14.59 -12.46 -4.54
N GLU A 101 -13.27 -12.69 -4.67
CA GLU A 101 -12.42 -11.92 -5.55
C GLU A 101 -11.93 -12.74 -6.74
N ILE A 102 -12.00 -12.13 -7.94
CA ILE A 102 -11.41 -12.66 -9.17
C ILE A 102 -10.43 -11.63 -9.69
N ASN A 103 -9.15 -11.92 -9.60
CA ASN A 103 -8.09 -10.99 -9.96
C ASN A 103 -7.54 -11.29 -11.35
N GLY A 104 -7.55 -10.28 -12.22
CA GLY A 104 -6.99 -10.35 -13.57
C GLY A 104 -5.45 -10.43 -13.56
N ILE A 105 -4.87 -10.91 -14.66
CA ILE A 105 -3.41 -11.12 -14.79
C ILE A 105 -2.68 -9.79 -15.02
N GLY A 106 -3.22 -8.92 -15.88
CA GLY A 106 -2.57 -7.66 -16.31
C GLY A 106 -1.84 -7.80 -17.63
N PRO A 107 -1.12 -6.74 -18.07
CA PRO A 107 -0.45 -6.67 -19.37
C PRO A 107 0.83 -7.50 -19.43
N ASN A 108 1.31 -7.76 -20.64
CA ASN A 108 2.59 -8.39 -20.89
C ASN A 108 3.72 -7.34 -20.89
N ILE A 109 4.35 -7.14 -19.74
CA ILE A 109 5.40 -6.14 -19.54
C ILE A 109 6.72 -6.68 -20.12
N THR A 110 7.37 -5.90 -20.97
CA THR A 110 8.64 -6.23 -21.60
C THR A 110 9.82 -5.57 -20.89
N SER A 111 11.06 -6.05 -21.17
CA SER A 111 12.28 -5.40 -20.66
C SER A 111 12.38 -3.93 -21.08
N SER A 112 11.96 -3.60 -22.31
CA SER A 112 11.92 -2.20 -22.78
C SER A 112 10.94 -1.34 -21.96
N ASP A 113 9.88 -1.89 -21.42
CA ASP A 113 8.96 -1.15 -20.55
C ASP A 113 9.56 -0.97 -19.15
N VAL A 114 10.32 -1.97 -18.67
CA VAL A 114 11.11 -1.85 -17.43
C VAL A 114 12.17 -0.75 -17.56
N ASP A 115 12.88 -0.67 -18.68
CA ASP A 115 13.87 0.38 -18.95
C ASP A 115 13.24 1.80 -18.87
N LYS A 116 12.02 1.95 -19.39
CA LYS A 116 11.28 3.22 -19.27
C LYS A 116 10.93 3.55 -17.82
N LEU A 117 10.49 2.56 -17.04
CA LEU A 117 10.22 2.75 -15.60
C LEU A 117 11.49 3.17 -14.87
N PHE A 118 12.62 2.51 -15.12
CA PHE A 118 13.91 2.88 -14.54
C PHE A 118 14.33 4.29 -14.97
N GLY A 119 14.03 4.69 -16.20
CA GLY A 119 14.21 6.07 -16.68
C GLY A 119 13.35 7.09 -15.90
N GLU A 120 12.14 6.75 -15.47
CA GLU A 120 11.35 7.62 -14.58
C GLU A 120 11.90 7.64 -13.15
N LEU A 121 12.26 6.48 -12.60
CA LEU A 121 12.81 6.36 -11.24
C LEU A 121 14.18 7.05 -11.11
N SER A 122 14.99 7.07 -12.16
CA SER A 122 16.28 7.76 -12.15
C SER A 122 16.15 9.29 -12.06
N LYS A 123 14.96 9.86 -12.31
CA LYS A 123 14.67 11.30 -12.17
C LYS A 123 14.32 11.71 -10.73
N LEU A 124 14.18 10.77 -9.81
CA LEU A 124 13.95 11.07 -8.41
C LEU A 124 15.19 11.79 -7.84
N ASP A 125 14.97 12.76 -6.97
CA ASP A 125 16.01 13.59 -6.36
C ASP A 125 16.17 13.31 -4.85
N ASP A 126 17.25 13.82 -4.29
CA ASP A 126 17.51 13.76 -2.85
C ASP A 126 16.36 14.42 -2.07
N GLY A 127 15.91 13.74 -1.03
CA GLY A 127 14.78 14.15 -0.19
C GLY A 127 13.41 13.68 -0.69
N ASP A 128 13.34 13.03 -1.87
CA ASP A 128 12.12 12.38 -2.32
C ASP A 128 11.79 11.15 -1.47
N MET A 129 10.54 10.72 -1.53
CA MET A 129 10.08 9.47 -0.93
C MET A 129 9.53 8.55 -2.03
N LEU A 130 9.87 7.27 -1.97
CA LEU A 130 9.39 6.25 -2.90
C LEU A 130 8.67 5.13 -2.15
N VAL A 131 7.40 4.92 -2.45
CA VAL A 131 6.64 3.76 -1.96
C VAL A 131 6.62 2.69 -3.04
N ILE A 132 7.15 1.51 -2.73
CA ILE A 132 7.06 0.34 -3.60
C ILE A 132 6.11 -0.64 -2.92
N SER A 133 4.98 -0.96 -3.57
CA SER A 133 3.97 -1.78 -2.92
C SER A 133 3.22 -2.70 -3.87
N GLY A 134 2.79 -3.84 -3.33
CA GLY A 134 2.03 -4.87 -4.03
C GLY A 134 2.89 -5.99 -4.61
N SER A 135 2.26 -6.90 -5.34
CA SER A 135 2.91 -8.06 -5.96
C SER A 135 3.64 -7.69 -7.24
N VAL A 136 4.69 -8.44 -7.55
CA VAL A 136 5.37 -8.40 -8.85
C VAL A 136 4.63 -9.30 -9.83
N PRO A 137 4.22 -8.80 -11.02
CA PRO A 137 3.65 -9.64 -12.07
C PRO A 137 4.62 -10.72 -12.54
N LYS A 138 4.12 -11.89 -12.93
CA LYS A 138 4.93 -13.01 -13.44
C LYS A 138 5.77 -12.70 -14.71
N THR A 139 5.46 -11.60 -15.38
CA THR A 139 6.21 -11.11 -16.55
C THR A 139 7.46 -10.32 -16.17
N LEU A 140 7.62 -9.99 -14.90
CA LEU A 140 8.77 -9.28 -14.35
C LEU A 140 9.65 -10.24 -13.53
N PRO A 141 10.94 -9.93 -13.39
CA PRO A 141 11.84 -10.67 -12.49
C PRO A 141 11.39 -10.57 -11.03
N ASP A 142 11.60 -11.63 -10.27
CA ASP A 142 11.22 -11.66 -8.83
C ASP A 142 12.06 -10.70 -7.98
N ASP A 143 13.23 -10.28 -8.45
CA ASP A 143 14.14 -9.33 -7.78
C ASP A 143 13.86 -7.85 -8.12
N MET A 144 12.70 -7.54 -8.71
CA MET A 144 12.33 -6.19 -9.19
C MET A 144 12.42 -5.13 -8.10
N TYR A 145 12.03 -5.47 -6.86
CA TYR A 145 12.15 -4.58 -5.70
C TYR A 145 13.61 -4.24 -5.39
N GLU A 146 14.47 -5.25 -5.42
CA GLU A 146 15.92 -5.10 -5.19
C GLU A 146 16.57 -4.25 -6.27
N GLN A 147 16.25 -4.50 -7.55
CA GLN A 147 16.75 -3.70 -8.68
C GLN A 147 16.39 -2.22 -8.53
N ILE A 148 15.15 -1.90 -8.12
CA ILE A 148 14.71 -0.52 -7.91
C ILE A 148 15.41 0.11 -6.73
N MET A 149 15.53 -0.58 -5.60
CA MET A 149 16.24 -0.05 -4.44
C MET A 149 17.73 0.18 -4.75
N CYS A 150 18.38 -0.73 -5.52
CA CYS A 150 19.74 -0.53 -6.00
C CYS A 150 19.87 0.69 -6.94
N LEU A 151 18.86 0.97 -7.76
CA LEU A 151 18.86 2.13 -8.67
C LEU A 151 18.86 3.46 -7.89
N VAL A 152 18.21 3.53 -6.74
CA VAL A 152 18.05 4.76 -5.97
C VAL A 152 18.97 4.84 -4.75
N LYS A 153 19.80 3.84 -4.47
CA LYS A 153 20.60 3.70 -3.24
C LYS A 153 21.61 4.83 -2.99
N ASP A 154 22.13 5.42 -4.07
CA ASP A 154 23.15 6.48 -3.97
C ASP A 154 22.54 7.88 -3.80
N LYS A 155 21.19 7.95 -3.70
CA LYS A 155 20.42 9.15 -3.45
C LYS A 155 19.80 9.10 -2.05
N ASN A 156 19.64 10.26 -1.42
CA ASN A 156 18.97 10.36 -0.11
C ASN A 156 17.44 10.25 -0.27
N ILE A 157 16.97 9.10 -0.78
CA ILE A 157 15.55 8.79 -0.98
C ILE A 157 15.06 7.87 0.13
N LYS A 158 13.97 8.24 0.78
CA LYS A 158 13.30 7.35 1.75
C LYS A 158 12.43 6.34 1.02
N VAL A 159 12.87 5.07 0.99
CA VAL A 159 12.09 3.99 0.34
C VAL A 159 11.21 3.29 1.37
N VAL A 160 9.91 3.29 1.11
CA VAL A 160 8.90 2.55 1.87
C VAL A 160 8.52 1.29 1.10
N VAL A 161 8.57 0.12 1.76
CA VAL A 161 8.25 -1.16 1.16
C VAL A 161 7.06 -1.81 1.85
N ASP A 162 5.97 -2.01 1.10
CA ASP A 162 4.79 -2.77 1.55
C ASP A 162 4.60 -3.98 0.63
N ALA A 163 5.36 -5.02 0.89
CA ALA A 163 5.40 -6.26 0.14
C ALA A 163 5.29 -7.47 1.08
N THR A 164 4.97 -8.62 0.51
CA THR A 164 4.81 -9.87 1.27
C THR A 164 6.05 -10.76 1.14
N GLN A 165 6.31 -11.56 2.16
CA GLN A 165 7.26 -12.68 2.16
C GLN A 165 8.66 -12.33 1.59
N ASP A 166 9.11 -13.09 0.59
CA ASP A 166 10.46 -12.98 0.01
C ASP A 166 10.75 -11.61 -0.58
N LEU A 167 9.75 -10.95 -1.19
CA LEU A 167 9.92 -9.60 -1.77
C LEU A 167 10.35 -8.58 -0.71
N LEU A 168 9.84 -8.71 0.51
CA LEU A 168 10.21 -7.83 1.61
C LEU A 168 11.56 -8.24 2.21
N VAL A 169 11.78 -9.53 2.44
CA VAL A 169 13.02 -10.02 3.08
C VAL A 169 14.24 -9.75 2.22
N ASN A 170 14.13 -9.93 0.90
CA ASN A 170 15.23 -9.76 -0.03
C ASN A 170 15.77 -8.32 -0.09
N VAL A 171 14.96 -7.33 0.25
CA VAL A 171 15.38 -5.91 0.19
C VAL A 171 15.87 -5.34 1.52
N LEU A 172 15.81 -6.09 2.62
CA LEU A 172 16.19 -5.59 3.95
C LEU A 172 17.65 -5.10 4.00
N HIS A 173 18.55 -5.81 3.33
CA HIS A 173 19.98 -5.46 3.27
C HIS A 173 20.26 -4.12 2.54
N LEU A 174 19.27 -3.56 1.85
CA LEU A 174 19.30 -2.24 1.18
C LEU A 174 18.68 -1.14 2.04
N HIS A 175 18.40 -1.42 3.30
CA HIS A 175 17.94 -0.47 4.32
C HIS A 175 16.70 0.33 3.93
N PRO A 176 15.52 -0.32 3.64
CA PRO A 176 14.29 0.41 3.42
C PRO A 176 13.95 1.28 4.64
N PHE A 177 13.57 2.54 4.37
CA PHE A 177 13.21 3.51 5.42
C PHE A 177 12.05 3.02 6.29
N LEU A 178 11.04 2.41 5.67
CA LEU A 178 9.90 1.83 6.37
C LEU A 178 9.49 0.53 5.68
N ILE A 179 9.23 -0.49 6.47
CA ILE A 179 8.50 -1.68 6.05
C ILE A 179 7.22 -1.82 6.87
N LYS A 180 6.15 -2.36 6.24
CA LYS A 180 4.88 -2.54 6.93
C LYS A 180 4.31 -3.97 6.75
N PRO A 181 4.80 -5.00 7.41
CA PRO A 181 4.12 -6.28 7.50
C PRO A 181 2.91 -6.20 8.44
N ASN A 182 1.95 -7.11 8.28
CA ASN A 182 1.00 -7.42 9.34
C ASN A 182 1.52 -8.59 10.21
N ASN A 183 0.85 -8.90 11.31
CA ASN A 183 1.28 -9.98 12.21
C ASN A 183 1.28 -11.38 11.55
N PHE A 184 0.40 -11.63 10.56
CA PHE A 184 0.39 -12.89 9.81
C PHE A 184 1.58 -12.97 8.85
N GLU A 185 1.84 -11.92 8.09
CA GLU A 185 3.02 -11.81 7.21
C GLU A 185 4.32 -11.95 8.03
N LEU A 186 4.36 -11.36 9.23
CA LEU A 186 5.49 -11.51 10.14
C LEU A 186 5.66 -12.96 10.61
N SER A 187 4.56 -13.65 10.92
CA SER A 187 4.56 -15.09 11.25
C SER A 187 5.10 -15.94 10.10
N GLU A 188 4.67 -15.67 8.87
CA GLU A 188 5.13 -16.36 7.67
C GLU A 188 6.64 -16.15 7.41
N ILE A 189 7.15 -14.91 7.55
CA ILE A 189 8.56 -14.57 7.36
C ILE A 189 9.47 -15.37 8.29
N PHE A 190 9.05 -15.60 9.54
CA PHE A 190 9.86 -16.30 10.54
C PHE A 190 9.48 -17.76 10.72
N GLY A 191 8.39 -18.24 10.10
CA GLY A 191 7.91 -19.62 10.21
C GLY A 191 7.45 -19.98 11.64
N VAL A 192 6.87 -19.01 12.36
CA VAL A 192 6.41 -19.14 13.76
C VAL A 192 5.05 -18.50 13.96
N ASP A 193 4.30 -18.96 14.95
CA ASP A 193 3.05 -18.32 15.34
C ASP A 193 3.35 -17.08 16.22
N ILE A 194 3.01 -15.89 15.69
CA ILE A 194 3.15 -14.60 16.39
C ILE A 194 1.76 -14.16 16.83
N THR A 195 1.47 -14.30 18.11
CA THR A 195 0.13 -14.05 18.67
C THR A 195 0.11 -12.95 19.73
N THR A 196 1.25 -12.69 20.39
CA THR A 196 1.36 -11.66 21.42
C THR A 196 2.02 -10.40 20.89
N LYS A 197 1.75 -9.27 21.55
CA LYS A 197 2.41 -8.01 21.24
C LYS A 197 3.92 -8.07 21.49
N GLU A 198 4.33 -8.80 22.50
CA GLU A 198 5.72 -9.03 22.87
C GLU A 198 6.47 -9.79 21.76
N ASP A 199 5.84 -10.80 21.16
CA ASP A 199 6.39 -11.52 20.00
C ASP A 199 6.51 -10.57 18.80
N VAL A 200 5.47 -9.77 18.53
CA VAL A 200 5.50 -8.76 17.43
C VAL A 200 6.69 -7.82 17.60
N ILE A 201 6.90 -7.29 18.81
CA ILE A 201 8.05 -6.40 19.10
C ILE A 201 9.38 -7.14 18.89
N TYR A 202 9.48 -8.38 19.36
CA TYR A 202 10.70 -9.17 19.21
C TYR A 202 11.04 -9.41 17.73
N TYR A 203 10.08 -9.86 16.94
CA TYR A 203 10.31 -10.16 15.53
C TYR A 203 10.43 -8.89 14.66
N ALA A 204 9.78 -7.79 15.01
CA ALA A 204 10.00 -6.49 14.38
C ALA A 204 11.45 -6.01 14.55
N LYS A 205 12.04 -6.17 15.76
CA LYS A 205 13.46 -5.91 16.00
C LYS A 205 14.37 -6.82 15.19
N LYS A 206 13.97 -8.09 14.96
CA LYS A 206 14.71 -9.00 14.08
C LYS A 206 14.71 -8.56 12.62
N LEU A 207 13.64 -7.94 12.13
CA LEU A 207 13.64 -7.31 10.79
C LEU A 207 14.52 -6.07 10.74
N GLN A 208 14.57 -5.30 11.82
CA GLN A 208 15.49 -4.16 11.95
C GLN A 208 16.95 -4.61 11.97
N GLU A 209 17.29 -5.67 12.70
CA GLU A 209 18.64 -6.29 12.68
C GLU A 209 19.04 -6.79 11.28
N LYS A 210 18.07 -7.16 10.42
CA LYS A 210 18.30 -7.55 9.03
C LYS A 210 18.45 -6.36 8.08
N GLY A 211 18.18 -5.12 8.54
CA GLY A 211 18.45 -3.91 7.79
C GLY A 211 17.30 -2.92 7.65
N ALA A 212 16.05 -3.27 7.96
CA ALA A 212 14.96 -2.29 7.94
C ALA A 212 15.25 -1.14 8.90
N VAL A 213 15.04 0.10 8.47
CA VAL A 213 15.25 1.28 9.32
C VAL A 213 14.10 1.42 10.32
N ASN A 214 12.86 1.40 9.84
CA ASN A 214 11.65 1.43 10.67
C ASN A 214 10.76 0.24 10.33
N VAL A 215 10.17 -0.39 11.35
CA VAL A 215 9.28 -1.56 11.18
C VAL A 215 7.93 -1.27 11.82
N LEU A 216 6.91 -1.08 10.98
CA LEU A 216 5.53 -0.85 11.38
C LEU A 216 4.73 -2.15 11.21
N VAL A 217 4.29 -2.76 12.28
CA VAL A 217 3.51 -4.01 12.23
C VAL A 217 2.05 -3.72 12.57
N SER A 218 1.16 -3.98 11.62
CA SER A 218 -0.29 -3.90 11.85
C SER A 218 -0.84 -5.21 12.42
N MET A 219 -1.74 -5.11 13.41
CA MET A 219 -2.35 -6.26 14.11
C MET A 219 -3.88 -6.21 14.06
N GLY A 220 -4.44 -5.58 13.04
CA GLY A 220 -5.89 -5.42 12.88
C GLY A 220 -6.54 -4.78 14.11
N ALA A 221 -7.55 -5.43 14.68
CA ALA A 221 -8.26 -4.93 15.86
C ALA A 221 -7.37 -4.81 17.11
N SER A 222 -6.22 -5.47 17.16
CA SER A 222 -5.26 -5.37 18.27
C SER A 222 -4.36 -4.12 18.17
N GLY A 223 -4.49 -3.32 17.13
CA GLY A 223 -3.73 -2.09 16.94
C GLY A 223 -2.46 -2.27 16.12
N ALA A 224 -1.36 -1.64 16.55
CA ALA A 224 -0.10 -1.71 15.84
C ALA A 224 1.12 -1.53 16.76
N VAL A 225 2.28 -1.91 16.23
CA VAL A 225 3.61 -1.72 16.83
C VAL A 225 4.50 -1.03 15.79
N LEU A 226 5.26 -0.01 16.21
CA LEU A 226 6.36 0.55 15.45
C LEU A 226 7.66 0.35 16.23
N VAL A 227 8.68 -0.17 15.59
CA VAL A 227 10.07 -0.08 16.03
C VAL A 227 10.75 0.93 15.12
N ASP A 228 11.13 2.09 15.68
CA ASP A 228 11.74 3.18 14.91
C ASP A 228 13.27 3.02 14.77
N GLU A 229 13.89 3.88 13.96
CA GLU A 229 15.33 3.83 13.66
C GLU A 229 16.24 3.95 14.90
N THR A 230 15.72 4.47 16.01
CA THR A 230 16.48 4.57 17.29
C THR A 230 16.34 3.29 18.13
N GLY A 231 15.50 2.34 17.70
CA GLY A 231 15.13 1.14 18.46
C GLY A 231 14.03 1.39 19.50
N CYS A 232 13.46 2.62 19.54
CA CYS A 232 12.32 2.90 20.40
C CYS A 232 11.07 2.14 19.91
N VAL A 233 10.26 1.67 20.85
CA VAL A 233 9.05 0.91 20.56
C VAL A 233 7.83 1.74 20.87
N HIS A 234 7.02 2.00 19.86
CA HIS A 234 5.73 2.64 19.98
C HIS A 234 4.62 1.58 19.85
N THR A 235 3.64 1.63 20.71
CA THR A 235 2.48 0.71 20.66
C THR A 235 1.19 1.49 20.87
N SER A 236 0.16 1.13 20.14
CA SER A 236 -1.18 1.69 20.33
C SER A 236 -2.24 0.63 20.05
N PRO A 237 -3.34 0.59 20.82
CA PRO A 237 -4.49 -0.20 20.45
C PRO A 237 -5.15 0.39 19.19
N SER A 238 -5.98 -0.41 18.54
CA SER A 238 -6.84 0.11 17.46
C SER A 238 -7.92 1.03 18.05
N PRO A 239 -8.21 2.17 17.42
CA PRO A 239 -9.37 2.99 17.78
C PRO A 239 -10.67 2.18 17.69
N SER A 240 -11.64 2.56 18.52
CA SER A 240 -12.96 1.93 18.49
C SER A 240 -13.76 2.41 17.28
N GLY A 241 -14.40 1.47 16.56
CA GLY A 241 -15.23 1.79 15.39
C GLY A 241 -15.91 0.56 14.83
N VAL A 242 -16.81 0.76 13.88
CA VAL A 242 -17.49 -0.32 13.18
C VAL A 242 -16.74 -0.62 11.88
N LEU A 243 -16.25 -1.84 11.73
CA LEU A 243 -15.60 -2.29 10.50
C LEU A 243 -16.61 -2.29 9.34
N VAL A 244 -16.33 -1.50 8.31
CA VAL A 244 -17.12 -1.39 7.08
C VAL A 244 -16.38 -2.01 5.90
N ASN A 245 -15.09 -1.72 5.76
CA ASN A 245 -14.26 -2.22 4.65
C ASN A 245 -12.78 -2.25 5.05
N SER A 246 -12.17 -3.43 5.15
CA SER A 246 -10.75 -3.56 5.50
C SER A 246 -9.78 -3.35 4.33
N VAL A 247 -10.29 -3.32 3.09
CA VAL A 247 -9.45 -3.17 1.89
C VAL A 247 -8.81 -1.79 1.86
N GLY A 248 -7.49 -1.76 1.70
CA GLY A 248 -6.72 -0.51 1.66
C GLY A 248 -6.43 0.13 3.04
N ALA A 249 -6.87 -0.48 4.15
CA ALA A 249 -6.54 0.03 5.49
C ALA A 249 -5.02 0.02 5.76
N GLY A 250 -4.30 -1.01 5.31
CA GLY A 250 -2.85 -1.08 5.38
C GLY A 250 -2.15 -0.01 4.53
N ASP A 251 -2.66 0.23 3.32
CA ASP A 251 -2.15 1.27 2.42
C ASP A 251 -2.40 2.67 3.01
N SER A 252 -3.57 2.85 3.64
CA SER A 252 -3.91 4.08 4.37
C SER A 252 -3.01 4.31 5.59
N MET A 253 -2.61 3.24 6.28
CA MET A 253 -1.66 3.31 7.40
C MET A 253 -0.27 3.77 6.91
N VAL A 254 0.21 3.27 5.77
CA VAL A 254 1.45 3.74 5.14
C VAL A 254 1.36 5.22 4.80
N ALA A 255 0.30 5.64 4.11
CA ALA A 255 0.11 7.03 3.73
C ALA A 255 0.01 7.96 4.95
N GLY A 256 -0.73 7.56 5.99
CA GLY A 256 -0.86 8.30 7.23
C GLY A 256 0.46 8.42 8.00
N PHE A 257 1.25 7.35 8.05
CA PHE A 257 2.58 7.38 8.65
C PHE A 257 3.49 8.38 7.91
N MET A 258 3.52 8.33 6.57
CA MET A 258 4.31 9.25 5.76
C MET A 258 3.87 10.70 5.95
N SER A 259 2.55 10.95 5.96
CA SER A 259 1.97 12.27 6.22
C SER A 259 2.41 12.79 7.60
N GLY A 260 2.20 12.03 8.66
CA GLY A 260 2.58 12.40 10.01
C GLY A 260 4.08 12.63 10.18
N TYR A 261 4.91 11.81 9.53
CA TYR A 261 6.37 11.98 9.52
C TYR A 261 6.80 13.31 8.88
N LEU A 262 6.20 13.67 7.74
CA LEU A 262 6.49 14.92 7.04
C LEU A 262 5.99 16.15 7.81
N GLU A 263 4.77 16.11 8.32
CA GLU A 263 4.16 17.23 9.05
C GLU A 263 4.88 17.54 10.38
N SER A 264 5.33 16.50 11.06
CA SER A 264 6.01 16.63 12.35
C SER A 264 7.53 16.80 12.23
N SER A 265 8.08 16.92 11.02
CA SER A 265 9.52 16.99 10.76
C SER A 265 10.30 15.79 11.35
N GLY A 266 9.71 14.59 11.31
CA GLY A 266 10.37 13.35 11.67
C GLY A 266 10.00 12.77 13.05
N ASP A 267 8.95 13.25 13.71
CA ASP A 267 8.45 12.64 14.96
C ASP A 267 7.76 11.29 14.66
N TYR A 268 8.41 10.21 15.06
CA TYR A 268 7.91 8.85 14.88
C TYR A 268 6.66 8.55 15.69
N SER A 269 6.47 9.16 16.87
CA SER A 269 5.28 8.97 17.68
C SER A 269 4.05 9.55 16.98
N HIS A 270 4.16 10.76 16.46
CA HIS A 270 3.10 11.39 15.69
C HIS A 270 2.82 10.64 14.38
N ALA A 271 3.86 10.27 13.63
CA ALA A 271 3.75 9.48 12.40
C ALA A 271 3.02 8.15 12.62
N PHE A 272 3.35 7.45 13.70
CA PHE A 272 2.74 6.19 14.09
C PHE A 272 1.25 6.34 14.39
N LEU A 273 0.88 7.30 15.23
CA LEU A 273 -0.52 7.54 15.59
C LEU A 273 -1.35 7.96 14.37
N LYS A 274 -0.82 8.84 13.50
CA LYS A 274 -1.49 9.25 12.27
C LYS A 274 -1.64 8.09 11.29
N GLY A 275 -0.67 7.18 11.23
CA GLY A 275 -0.75 5.93 10.48
C GLY A 275 -1.93 5.06 10.95
N ILE A 276 -2.03 4.82 12.26
CA ILE A 276 -3.13 4.04 12.84
C ILE A 276 -4.48 4.72 12.59
N ALA A 277 -4.57 6.03 12.83
CA ALA A 277 -5.80 6.79 12.60
C ALA A 277 -6.27 6.69 11.15
N SER A 278 -5.35 6.81 10.17
CA SER A 278 -5.65 6.70 8.75
C SER A 278 -6.13 5.31 8.34
N GLY A 279 -5.45 4.26 8.82
CA GLY A 279 -5.83 2.87 8.59
C GLY A 279 -7.22 2.56 9.19
N SER A 280 -7.45 2.98 10.42
CA SER A 280 -8.72 2.75 11.13
C SER A 280 -9.86 3.54 10.52
N ALA A 281 -9.66 4.83 10.21
CA ALA A 281 -10.68 5.67 9.56
C ALA A 281 -11.11 5.06 8.22
N SER A 282 -10.17 4.54 7.43
CA SER A 282 -10.49 3.87 6.17
C SER A 282 -11.23 2.56 6.40
N ALA A 283 -10.84 1.77 7.41
CA ALA A 283 -11.54 0.53 7.77
C ALA A 283 -12.99 0.78 8.22
N PHE A 284 -13.29 1.95 8.78
CA PHE A 284 -14.64 2.36 9.23
C PHE A 284 -15.44 3.09 8.14
N SER A 285 -14.89 3.24 6.95
CA SER A 285 -15.49 3.95 5.83
C SER A 285 -15.82 3.02 4.66
N VAL A 286 -16.76 3.41 3.80
CA VAL A 286 -17.11 2.67 2.58
C VAL A 286 -16.02 2.82 1.51
N ASP A 287 -15.36 4.00 1.46
CA ASP A 287 -14.25 4.37 0.59
C ASP A 287 -13.07 4.82 1.49
N PHE A 288 -11.96 5.25 0.91
CA PHE A 288 -10.86 5.85 1.68
C PHE A 288 -11.34 7.02 2.52
N ALA A 289 -10.88 7.09 3.77
CA ALA A 289 -11.27 8.13 4.70
C ALA A 289 -10.87 9.54 4.21
N THR A 290 -11.64 10.52 4.58
CA THR A 290 -11.29 11.94 4.41
C THR A 290 -10.33 12.40 5.50
N ASN A 291 -9.63 13.52 5.28
CA ASN A 291 -8.76 14.11 6.29
C ASN A 291 -9.49 14.37 7.61
N ASP A 292 -10.70 14.93 7.56
CA ASP A 292 -11.49 15.21 8.77
C ASP A 292 -11.81 13.96 9.59
N GLN A 293 -12.10 12.83 8.93
CA GLN A 293 -12.32 11.55 9.61
C GLN A 293 -11.05 11.04 10.30
N ILE A 294 -9.92 11.22 9.67
CA ILE A 294 -8.60 10.81 10.20
C ILE A 294 -8.22 11.68 11.39
N GLU A 295 -8.35 13.02 11.27
CA GLU A 295 -8.03 13.95 12.34
C GLU A 295 -8.93 13.76 13.58
N ASN A 296 -10.21 13.47 13.39
CA ASN A 296 -11.12 13.15 14.49
C ASN A 296 -10.69 11.90 15.26
N ILE A 297 -10.25 10.84 14.55
CA ILE A 297 -9.73 9.64 15.21
C ILE A 297 -8.38 9.93 15.88
N LEU A 298 -7.46 10.63 15.20
CA LEU A 298 -6.16 10.99 15.76
C LEU A 298 -6.31 11.78 17.07
N HIS A 299 -7.21 12.76 17.09
CA HIS A 299 -7.50 13.53 18.30
C HIS A 299 -8.01 12.64 19.44
N SER A 300 -8.96 11.75 19.17
CA SER A 300 -9.46 10.80 20.17
C SER A 300 -8.44 9.80 20.71
N MET A 301 -7.33 9.58 20.00
CA MET A 301 -6.21 8.73 20.44
C MET A 301 -5.21 9.47 21.33
N GLN A 302 -5.25 10.79 21.36
CA GLN A 302 -4.35 11.64 22.15
C GLN A 302 -4.95 12.10 23.47
N GLU A 303 -6.27 11.92 23.64
CA GLU A 303 -7.01 12.14 24.91
C GLU A 303 -6.83 10.93 25.86
#